data_2f95914a20634255432cc8358e00fd52
#
_entry.id   2f95914a20634255432cc8358e00fd52
#
_cell.length_a   1.000
_cell.length_b   1.000
_cell.length_c   1.000
_cell.angle_alpha   90.00
_cell.angle_beta   90.00
_cell.angle_gamma   90.00
#
_symmetry.space_group_name_H-M   'P 1'
#
loop_
_entity.id
_entity.type
_entity.pdbx_description
1 polymer ?
#
loop_
_entity_poly.entity_id
_entity_poly.type
_entity_poly.pdbx_seq_one_letter_code
_entity_poly.pdbx_strand_id
1 'polypeptide(L)'
;MDRDIFKVVDELFCRRLQVPELDPDAPLVDYGLDSVRAIELVVEMESLFDVHISDEQAASMLTLRDAVAQITASLAVPVGPESGDS
;
A
#
# COMPACT_ATOMS: atom_id res chain seq x y z
N MET A 1 -3.82 -0.13 20.56
CA MET A 1 -3.65 -1.40 19.93
C MET A 1 -3.11 -1.22 18.54
N ASP A 2 -2.05 -1.85 18.27
CA ASP A 2 -1.40 -1.66 17.00
C ASP A 2 -2.02 -2.52 15.94
N ARG A 3 -2.17 -1.94 14.78
CA ARG A 3 -2.66 -2.66 13.65
C ARG A 3 -1.48 -3.30 12.95
N ASP A 4 -1.61 -4.54 12.56
CA ASP A 4 -0.56 -5.20 11.81
C ASP A 4 -0.69 -4.77 10.35
N ILE A 5 0.06 -3.76 9.98
CA ILE A 5 -0.02 -3.18 8.65
C ILE A 5 0.31 -4.21 7.59
N PHE A 6 1.34 -5.00 7.82
CA PHE A 6 1.73 -6.01 6.84
C PHE A 6 0.57 -6.97 6.59
N LYS A 7 -0.07 -7.43 7.65
CA LYS A 7 -1.14 -8.40 7.48
C LYS A 7 -2.34 -7.80 6.75
N VAL A 8 -2.69 -6.56 7.07
CA VAL A 8 -3.82 -5.92 6.43
C VAL A 8 -3.55 -5.72 4.94
N VAL A 9 -2.37 -5.24 4.60
CA VAL A 9 -2.00 -5.01 3.21
C VAL A 9 -1.92 -6.33 2.46
N ASP A 10 -1.34 -7.35 3.09
CA ASP A 10 -1.24 -8.67 2.49
C ASP A 10 -2.61 -9.23 2.16
N GLU A 11 -3.54 -9.15 3.11
CA GLU A 11 -4.89 -9.65 2.89
C GLU A 11 -5.60 -8.90 1.78
N LEU A 12 -5.43 -7.59 1.74
CA LEU A 12 -6.03 -6.78 0.70
C LEU A 12 -5.51 -7.18 -0.67
N PHE A 13 -4.20 -7.32 -0.79
CA PHE A 13 -3.59 -7.66 -2.08
C PHE A 13 -3.98 -9.07 -2.50
N CYS A 14 -3.98 -10.01 -1.57
CA CYS A 14 -4.37 -11.38 -1.90
C CYS A 14 -5.80 -11.44 -2.40
N ARG A 15 -6.67 -10.68 -1.76
CA ARG A 15 -8.07 -10.67 -2.17
C ARG A 15 -8.24 -10.04 -3.55
N ARG A 16 -7.56 -8.92 -3.79
CA ARG A 16 -7.69 -8.23 -5.07
C ARG A 16 -7.05 -8.99 -6.22
N LEU A 17 -5.95 -9.67 -5.95
CA LEU A 17 -5.25 -10.43 -6.98
C LEU A 17 -5.77 -11.85 -7.06
N GLN A 18 -6.66 -12.23 -6.14
CA GLN A 18 -7.30 -13.55 -6.15
C GLN A 18 -6.28 -14.67 -6.01
N VAL A 19 -5.36 -14.49 -5.09
CA VAL A 19 -4.35 -15.51 -4.80
C VAL A 19 -4.40 -15.84 -3.31
N PRO A 20 -4.04 -17.06 -2.92
CA PRO A 20 -4.11 -17.44 -1.51
C PRO A 20 -3.00 -16.81 -0.67
N GLU A 21 -1.90 -16.48 -1.28
CA GLU A 21 -0.81 -15.86 -0.54
C GLU A 21 0.14 -15.20 -1.50
N LEU A 22 0.94 -14.27 -0.99
CA LEU A 22 1.90 -13.52 -1.77
C LEU A 22 3.27 -13.62 -1.14
N ASP A 23 4.29 -13.70 -1.99
CA ASP A 23 5.66 -13.57 -1.53
C ASP A 23 5.95 -12.08 -1.43
N PRO A 24 6.31 -11.57 -0.25
CA PRO A 24 6.51 -10.13 -0.08
C PRO A 24 7.61 -9.55 -0.94
N ASP A 25 8.53 -10.37 -1.40
CA ASP A 25 9.64 -9.89 -2.18
C ASP A 25 9.49 -10.16 -3.67
N ALA A 26 8.44 -10.83 -4.08
CA ALA A 26 8.23 -11.11 -5.49
C ALA A 26 7.52 -9.93 -6.17
N PRO A 27 7.83 -9.67 -7.43
CA PRO A 27 7.15 -8.59 -8.14
C PRO A 27 5.66 -8.86 -8.22
N LEU A 28 4.87 -7.86 -7.91
CA LEU A 28 3.42 -8.01 -7.91
C LEU A 28 2.87 -8.31 -9.29
N VAL A 29 3.59 -7.90 -10.33
CA VAL A 29 3.16 -8.21 -11.69
C VAL A 29 3.12 -9.71 -11.95
N ASP A 30 3.92 -10.48 -11.21
CA ASP A 30 3.91 -11.93 -11.35
C ASP A 30 2.59 -12.53 -10.87
N TYR A 31 1.83 -11.79 -10.09
CA TYR A 31 0.54 -12.25 -9.58
C TYR A 31 -0.63 -11.64 -10.34
N GLY A 32 -0.33 -10.99 -11.46
CA GLY A 32 -1.40 -10.46 -12.29
C GLY A 32 -1.73 -9.01 -12.06
N LEU A 33 -0.87 -8.28 -11.35
CA LEU A 33 -1.12 -6.87 -11.12
C LEU A 33 -0.94 -6.10 -12.42
N ASP A 34 -1.92 -5.27 -12.76
CA ASP A 34 -1.84 -4.41 -13.92
C ASP A 34 -2.15 -2.98 -13.48
N SER A 35 -2.19 -2.06 -14.43
CA SER A 35 -2.38 -0.65 -14.13
C SER A 35 -3.70 -0.39 -13.42
N VAL A 36 -4.76 -1.04 -13.87
CA VAL A 36 -6.08 -0.82 -13.30
C VAL A 36 -6.14 -1.34 -11.88
N ARG A 37 -5.62 -2.55 -11.66
CA ARG A 37 -5.63 -3.12 -10.32
C ARG A 37 -4.73 -2.35 -9.38
N ALA A 38 -3.62 -1.83 -9.89
CA ALA A 38 -2.72 -1.03 -9.07
C ALA A 38 -3.42 0.23 -8.57
N ILE A 39 -4.17 0.90 -9.45
CA ILE A 39 -4.90 2.09 -9.06
C ILE A 39 -5.95 1.74 -8.00
N GLU A 40 -6.66 0.64 -8.20
CA GLU A 40 -7.67 0.21 -7.24
C GLU A 40 -7.05 -0.08 -5.88
N LEU A 41 -5.90 -0.74 -5.86
CA LEU A 41 -5.23 -1.04 -4.62
C LEU A 41 -4.77 0.22 -3.90
N VAL A 42 -4.25 1.18 -4.65
CA VAL A 42 -3.81 2.44 -4.06
C VAL A 42 -5.00 3.16 -3.41
N VAL A 43 -6.12 3.24 -4.13
CA VAL A 43 -7.30 3.90 -3.61
C VAL A 43 -7.79 3.22 -2.34
N GLU A 44 -7.79 1.90 -2.33
CA GLU A 44 -8.23 1.17 -1.15
C GLU A 44 -7.29 1.37 0.03
N MET A 45 -6.00 1.38 -0.23
CA MET A 45 -5.04 1.62 0.84
C MET A 45 -5.18 3.02 1.41
N GLU A 46 -5.41 4.00 0.54
CA GLU A 46 -5.61 5.35 1.00
C GLU A 46 -6.83 5.45 1.93
N SER A 47 -7.88 4.75 1.57
CA SER A 47 -9.09 4.76 2.35
C SER A 47 -8.93 3.99 3.66
N LEU A 48 -8.31 2.83 3.60
CA LEU A 48 -8.16 1.98 4.78
C LEU A 48 -7.27 2.60 5.84
N PHE A 49 -6.20 3.25 5.42
CA PHE A 49 -5.22 3.78 6.35
C PHE A 49 -5.29 5.30 6.49
N ASP A 50 -6.19 5.93 5.76
CA ASP A 50 -6.35 7.38 5.78
C ASP A 50 -5.01 8.06 5.48
N VAL A 51 -4.40 7.65 4.39
CA VAL A 51 -3.12 8.20 3.95
C VAL A 51 -3.24 8.64 2.51
N HIS A 52 -2.29 9.45 2.07
CA HIS A 52 -2.22 9.87 0.67
C HIS A 52 -1.01 9.22 0.02
N ILE A 53 -1.23 8.61 -1.14
CA ILE A 53 -0.16 7.98 -1.89
C ILE A 53 -0.10 8.68 -3.24
N SER A 54 1.03 9.31 -3.52
CA SER A 54 1.19 10.02 -4.78
C SER A 54 1.40 9.02 -5.92
N ASP A 55 1.27 9.50 -7.14
CA ASP A 55 1.50 8.67 -8.30
C ASP A 55 2.92 8.13 -8.32
N GLU A 56 3.88 8.96 -7.91
CA GLU A 56 5.27 8.52 -7.86
C GLU A 56 5.46 7.41 -6.84
N GLN A 57 4.84 7.56 -5.69
CA GLN A 57 4.93 6.53 -4.66
C GLN A 57 4.28 5.25 -5.13
N ALA A 58 3.13 5.36 -5.79
CA ALA A 58 2.45 4.18 -6.30
C ALA A 58 3.31 3.48 -7.35
N ALA A 59 3.98 4.25 -8.20
CA ALA A 59 4.80 3.67 -9.25
C ALA A 59 6.00 2.92 -8.71
N SER A 60 6.44 3.25 -7.50
CA SER A 60 7.59 2.57 -6.92
C SER A 60 7.21 1.35 -6.09
N MET A 61 5.92 1.08 -5.95
CA MET A 61 5.48 -0.08 -5.18
C MET A 61 5.45 -1.31 -6.07
N LEU A 62 6.57 -2.00 -6.15
CA LEU A 62 6.70 -3.15 -7.04
C LEU A 62 6.44 -4.47 -6.34
N THR A 63 6.56 -4.50 -5.02
CA THR A 63 6.34 -5.72 -4.25
C THR A 63 5.43 -5.42 -3.07
N LEU A 64 4.95 -6.47 -2.42
CA LEU A 64 4.15 -6.30 -1.22
C LEU A 64 4.94 -5.55 -0.15
N ARG A 65 6.21 -5.90 -0.02
CA ARG A 65 7.07 -5.26 0.97
C ARG A 65 7.18 -3.74 0.70
N ASP A 66 7.26 -3.36 -0.56
CA ASP A 66 7.30 -1.94 -0.92
C ASP A 66 6.02 -1.24 -0.50
N ALA A 67 4.88 -1.88 -0.71
CA ALA A 67 3.60 -1.29 -0.34
C ALA A 67 3.49 -1.10 1.16
N VAL A 68 3.92 -2.11 1.91
CA VAL A 68 3.89 -2.02 3.38
C VAL A 68 4.81 -0.90 3.85
N ALA A 69 5.98 -0.78 3.23
CA ALA A 69 6.92 0.27 3.60
C ALA A 69 6.34 1.66 3.34
N GLN A 70 5.64 1.82 2.22
CA GLN A 70 5.01 3.10 1.90
C GLN A 70 3.94 3.47 2.92
N ILE A 71 3.10 2.52 3.28
CA ILE A 71 2.05 2.78 4.25
C ILE A 71 2.66 3.09 5.61
N THR A 72 3.66 2.32 6.02
CA THR A 72 4.31 2.54 7.30
C THR A 72 4.95 3.92 7.35
N ALA A 73 5.60 4.32 6.28
CA ALA A 73 6.24 5.63 6.23
C ALA A 73 5.19 6.74 6.28
N SER A 74 4.08 6.56 5.60
CA SER A 74 3.02 7.56 5.60
C SER A 74 2.41 7.72 6.99
N LEU A 75 2.22 6.62 7.69
CA LEU A 75 1.64 6.67 9.02
C LEU A 75 2.63 7.22 10.05
N ALA A 76 3.91 7.06 9.80
CA ALA A 76 4.92 7.53 10.73
C ALA A 76 5.20 9.02 10.60
N VAL A 77 4.83 9.62 9.48
CA VAL A 77 5.07 11.03 9.29
C VAL A 77 4.17 11.84 10.23
N PRO A 78 4.72 12.74 11.00
CA PRO A 78 3.90 13.54 11.89
C PRO A 78 3.00 14.41 11.07
N VAL A 79 1.76 14.44 11.48
CA VAL A 79 0.84 15.23 10.81
C VAL A 79 0.97 16.62 11.17
N GLY A 80 1.68 16.94 11.84
CA GLY A 80 1.78 18.16 12.34
C GLY A 80 1.52 19.30 11.62
N PRO A 81 1.74 20.23 12.27
CA PRO A 81 1.48 21.50 11.88
C PRO A 81 2.04 21.85 10.63
N GLU A 82 2.88 21.15 10.26
CA GLU A 82 3.44 21.51 9.13
C GLU A 82 2.53 21.49 8.12
N SER A 83 1.76 20.89 8.41
CA SER A 83 0.93 20.89 7.41
C SER A 83 0.39 22.16 7.19
N GLY A 84 0.61 22.48 7.37
CA GLY A 84 0.16 23.30 7.19
C GLY A 84 0.05 24.27 7.17
N ASP A 85 0.25 24.21 7.42
CA ASP A 85 0.21 24.95 7.39
C ASP A 85 0.16 25.40 7.01
N SER A 86 0.16 25.34 6.90
CA SER A 86 0.13 25.58 6.60
C SER A 86 0.18 25.71 6.30
#